data_638c1463c62fb079b364734672873c88
#
_entry.id   638c1463c62fb079b364734672873c88
#
_cell.length_a   1.000
_cell.length_b   1.000
_cell.length_c   1.000
_cell.angle_alpha   90.00
_cell.angle_beta   90.00
_cell.angle_gamma   90.00
#
_symmetry.space_group_name_H-M   'P 1'
#
loop_
_entity.id
_entity.type
_entity.pdbx_description
1 polymer ?
#
loop_
_entity_poly.entity_id
_entity_poly.type
_entity_poly.pdbx_seq_one_letter_code
_entity_poly.pdbx_strand_id
1 'polypeptide(L)'
;MKKIVLSLIVFTMTATSTFAGGILTNTNQSVLFLKNPARDAAIGLDGVYSNPAGVAFLSDGFHVAFNWQYVHQTRTITSTNPSFALGKKNNGESVKEFEGVATAPIVPSLQAAYNINNWSIQLNLSIPSGGGACEFADGLGSFESVVGNIGYMLLPLGAQGYDMDGYMKGRQYYYGIQLGAAYKIYPNLSVYGGLRLLYGDASYKAKISNIQVKTEGGYVDFSDYLQVTNATITTNLEKVNEGIAQYQAAGIPVPEDLLLTQAKLESTKGSLNQLQKYAQGVNLLCNQDGVGIAPIIGVDYKYKNFNFAAKYEFKTQIRMKNESTVNEASEIAAVNKFRDGEKVNEDVPALLTIGAQWKPIDVVSLNLGWHHFFDKNASWYGNTQDLLKHDSNEFLAGVEWDVTDKLNVSCGGQLTRYGLSDEYMNDMSFVVNSYSIGLGFSYKVKDNITLSAGYFQTMYDDYDRTNYPSEGINDTFTRTNYVLGAGCQFDF
;
A
#
# COMPACT_ATOMS: atom_id res chain seq x y z
N MET A 1 8.18 33.88 -1.89
CA MET A 1 8.99 32.99 -1.03
C MET A 1 8.26 32.45 0.19
N LYS A 2 7.45 33.21 0.96
CA LYS A 2 6.70 32.64 2.12
C LYS A 2 5.69 31.51 1.79
N LYS A 3 5.14 31.43 0.57
CA LYS A 3 4.20 30.37 0.16
C LYS A 3 4.86 29.10 -0.34
N ILE A 4 6.13 29.14 -0.76
CA ILE A 4 6.88 27.98 -1.28
C ILE A 4 7.47 27.15 -0.12
N VAL A 5 7.85 27.79 0.99
CA VAL A 5 8.38 27.08 2.19
C VAL A 5 7.27 26.34 2.96
N LEU A 6 5.99 26.75 2.79
CA LEU A 6 4.87 26.09 3.48
C LEU A 6 4.31 24.88 2.70
N SER A 7 4.75 24.67 1.45
CA SER A 7 4.35 23.52 0.62
C SER A 7 5.29 22.32 0.77
N LEU A 8 6.21 22.32 1.72
CA LEU A 8 6.98 21.14 2.11
C LEU A 8 6.08 20.21 2.94
N ILE A 9 5.11 19.70 2.25
CA ILE A 9 4.51 18.36 2.20
C ILE A 9 4.47 17.63 3.53
N VAL A 10 3.28 17.54 4.09
CA VAL A 10 2.89 16.49 5.02
C VAL A 10 2.87 15.17 4.24
N PHE A 11 4.00 14.48 4.19
CA PHE A 11 4.07 13.11 3.69
C PHE A 11 3.61 12.15 4.76
N THR A 12 2.43 11.60 4.60
CA THR A 12 2.01 10.43 5.36
C THR A 12 2.50 9.19 4.63
N MET A 13 3.55 8.56 5.15
CA MET A 13 4.01 7.26 4.67
C MET A 13 2.97 6.20 5.04
N THR A 14 2.08 5.85 4.12
CA THR A 14 1.24 4.65 4.24
C THR A 14 1.76 3.63 3.24
N ALA A 15 2.50 2.63 3.70
CA ALA A 15 2.81 1.48 2.86
C ALA A 15 1.54 0.64 2.77
N THR A 16 0.83 0.71 1.68
CA THR A 16 -0.24 -0.22 1.37
C THR A 16 0.22 -1.21 0.33
N SER A 17 -0.21 -2.35 0.51
CA SER A 17 0.08 -3.54 -0.23
C SER A 17 -1.10 -3.93 -1.07
N THR A 18 -0.84 -4.70 -2.11
CA THR A 18 -1.97 -5.18 -2.88
C THR A 18 -1.68 -6.57 -3.43
N PHE A 19 -2.36 -7.46 -2.85
CA PHE A 19 -2.95 -8.59 -3.58
C PHE A 19 -4.35 -8.15 -4.06
N ALA A 20 -5.01 -8.87 -4.97
CA ALA A 20 -6.40 -8.57 -5.30
C ALA A 20 -7.24 -8.48 -4.02
N GLY A 21 -7.91 -7.36 -3.80
CA GLY A 21 -8.63 -7.09 -2.57
C GLY A 21 -8.90 -5.60 -2.35
N GLY A 22 -9.35 -5.25 -1.16
CA GLY A 22 -9.45 -3.86 -0.70
C GLY A 22 -8.10 -3.19 -0.52
N ILE A 23 -8.10 -1.97 0.00
CA ILE A 23 -6.86 -1.18 0.18
C ILE A 23 -5.84 -1.91 1.07
N LEU A 24 -6.28 -2.54 2.17
CA LEU A 24 -5.44 -3.36 3.06
C LEU A 24 -5.86 -4.83 3.10
N THR A 25 -7.05 -5.18 2.63
CA THR A 25 -7.60 -6.53 2.73
C THR A 25 -7.20 -7.35 1.51
N ASN A 26 -6.79 -8.60 1.75
CA ASN A 26 -6.46 -9.57 0.73
C ASN A 26 -7.51 -10.70 0.73
N THR A 27 -8.33 -10.77 -0.30
CA THR A 27 -9.40 -11.77 -0.44
C THR A 27 -8.93 -13.07 -1.08
N ASN A 28 -7.77 -13.06 -1.73
CA ASN A 28 -7.15 -14.21 -2.36
C ASN A 28 -6.43 -15.10 -1.34
N GLN A 29 -7.15 -16.06 -0.72
CA GLN A 29 -6.61 -16.93 0.32
C GLN A 29 -6.54 -18.41 -0.08
N SER A 30 -6.79 -18.74 -1.35
CA SER A 30 -6.72 -20.11 -1.84
C SER A 30 -6.40 -20.16 -3.34
N VAL A 31 -5.86 -21.29 -3.81
CA VAL A 31 -5.66 -21.52 -5.25
C VAL A 31 -6.98 -21.57 -6.01
N LEU A 32 -8.09 -21.90 -5.35
CA LEU A 32 -9.42 -21.94 -5.97
C LEU A 32 -9.90 -20.54 -6.34
N PHE A 33 -9.50 -19.50 -5.56
CA PHE A 33 -9.73 -18.11 -5.92
C PHE A 33 -8.99 -17.73 -7.21
N LEU A 34 -7.76 -18.20 -7.41
CA LEU A 34 -6.99 -17.86 -8.60
C LEU A 34 -7.65 -18.36 -9.88
N LYS A 35 -8.33 -19.50 -9.83
CA LYS A 35 -9.01 -20.04 -11.00
C LYS A 35 -10.44 -19.54 -11.19
N ASN A 36 -11.09 -19.10 -10.10
CA ASN A 36 -12.43 -18.52 -10.10
C ASN A 36 -12.57 -17.63 -8.85
N PRO A 37 -12.48 -16.30 -8.95
CA PRO A 37 -12.51 -15.42 -7.77
C PRO A 37 -13.89 -15.32 -7.09
N ALA A 38 -14.99 -15.62 -7.79
CA ALA A 38 -16.35 -15.57 -7.25
C ALA A 38 -16.64 -16.80 -6.36
N ARG A 39 -16.01 -16.84 -5.17
CA ARG A 39 -16.10 -17.95 -4.22
C ARG A 39 -17.13 -17.75 -3.11
N ASP A 40 -17.80 -16.60 -3.06
CA ASP A 40 -18.61 -16.17 -1.90
C ASP A 40 -19.83 -17.05 -1.62
N ALA A 41 -20.38 -17.72 -2.64
CA ALA A 41 -21.45 -18.72 -2.48
C ALA A 41 -21.04 -20.12 -2.93
N ALA A 42 -19.76 -20.35 -3.26
CA ALA A 42 -19.28 -21.67 -3.60
C ALA A 42 -19.19 -22.56 -2.33
N ILE A 43 -19.65 -23.80 -2.44
CA ILE A 43 -19.52 -24.78 -1.38
C ILE A 43 -18.25 -25.59 -1.61
N GLY A 44 -17.24 -25.34 -0.81
CA GLY A 44 -15.93 -25.95 -0.87
C GLY A 44 -15.16 -25.72 0.41
N LEU A 45 -14.00 -26.37 0.58
CA LEU A 45 -13.19 -26.21 1.79
C LEU A 45 -12.54 -24.80 1.86
N ASP A 46 -12.27 -24.16 0.74
CA ASP A 46 -11.84 -22.75 0.67
C ASP A 46 -12.89 -21.78 1.26
N GLY A 47 -14.14 -22.24 1.34
CA GLY A 47 -15.22 -21.56 2.06
C GLY A 47 -14.90 -21.24 3.51
N VAL A 48 -13.99 -21.96 4.17
CA VAL A 48 -13.50 -21.59 5.52
C VAL A 48 -13.08 -20.13 5.60
N TYR A 49 -12.58 -19.57 4.49
CA TYR A 49 -12.33 -18.14 4.37
C TYR A 49 -13.47 -17.39 3.66
N SER A 50 -13.89 -17.83 2.46
CA SER A 50 -14.79 -17.08 1.57
C SER A 50 -16.26 -17.21 1.95
N ASN A 51 -16.75 -18.41 2.27
CA ASN A 51 -18.13 -18.75 2.61
C ASN A 51 -18.20 -19.74 3.79
N PRO A 52 -17.86 -19.33 5.01
CA PRO A 52 -17.70 -20.26 6.13
C PRO A 52 -19.00 -20.95 6.56
N ALA A 53 -20.16 -20.34 6.32
CA ALA A 53 -21.44 -21.00 6.56
C ALA A 53 -21.67 -22.17 5.58
N GLY A 54 -21.25 -22.02 4.31
CA GLY A 54 -21.41 -23.06 3.28
C GLY A 54 -20.58 -24.32 3.54
N VAL A 55 -19.49 -24.23 4.31
CA VAL A 55 -18.64 -25.40 4.65
C VAL A 55 -19.40 -26.46 5.43
N ALA A 56 -20.44 -26.08 6.18
CA ALA A 56 -21.31 -27.05 6.88
C ALA A 56 -22.04 -28.01 5.93
N PHE A 57 -22.12 -27.71 4.64
CA PHE A 57 -22.75 -28.58 3.66
C PHE A 57 -21.79 -29.59 2.98
N LEU A 58 -20.50 -29.57 3.34
CA LEU A 58 -19.57 -30.64 2.96
C LEU A 58 -19.95 -31.95 3.69
N SER A 59 -19.41 -33.07 3.23
CA SER A 59 -19.57 -34.37 3.87
C SER A 59 -19.10 -34.35 5.33
N ASP A 60 -19.64 -35.24 6.15
CA ASP A 60 -19.06 -35.48 7.47
C ASP A 60 -17.65 -36.04 7.32
N GLY A 61 -16.74 -35.63 8.23
CA GLY A 61 -15.35 -36.04 8.23
C GLY A 61 -14.39 -34.87 8.43
N PHE A 62 -13.12 -35.14 8.27
CA PHE A 62 -12.06 -34.14 8.38
C PHE A 62 -11.58 -33.75 7.00
N HIS A 63 -11.52 -32.46 6.73
CA HIS A 63 -11.09 -31.86 5.47
C HIS A 63 -9.92 -30.92 5.75
N VAL A 64 -8.86 -30.99 4.94
CA VAL A 64 -7.72 -30.07 5.04
C VAL A 64 -7.17 -29.73 3.67
N ALA A 65 -6.86 -28.46 3.43
CA ALA A 65 -6.23 -27.97 2.21
C ALA A 65 -5.02 -27.10 2.53
N PHE A 66 -3.95 -27.34 1.80
CA PHE A 66 -2.75 -26.52 1.78
C PHE A 66 -2.68 -25.80 0.45
N ASN A 67 -2.41 -24.51 0.47
CA ASN A 67 -2.22 -23.71 -0.73
C ASN A 67 -0.88 -23.00 -0.66
N TRP A 68 -0.28 -22.84 -1.82
CA TRP A 68 0.92 -22.06 -2.07
C TRP A 68 0.65 -21.13 -3.25
N GLN A 69 1.10 -19.88 -3.13
CA GLN A 69 1.04 -18.89 -4.20
C GLN A 69 2.39 -18.20 -4.37
N TYR A 70 2.74 -17.95 -5.62
CA TYR A 70 3.82 -17.07 -6.04
C TYR A 70 3.19 -15.79 -6.59
N VAL A 71 3.62 -14.63 -6.08
CA VAL A 71 3.12 -13.32 -6.50
C VAL A 71 4.27 -12.48 -7.02
N HIS A 72 4.09 -11.88 -8.18
CA HIS A 72 5.00 -10.89 -8.73
C HIS A 72 4.23 -9.65 -9.14
N GLN A 73 4.77 -8.48 -8.77
CA GLN A 73 4.15 -7.19 -8.99
C GLN A 73 5.21 -6.14 -9.24
N THR A 74 4.94 -5.22 -10.18
CA THR A 74 5.67 -3.96 -10.32
C THR A 74 4.75 -2.78 -9.99
N ARG A 75 5.35 -1.71 -9.53
CA ARG A 75 4.72 -0.41 -9.26
C ARG A 75 5.56 0.65 -9.89
N THR A 76 5.00 1.38 -10.83
CA THR A 76 5.72 2.42 -11.55
C THR A 76 5.04 3.75 -11.30
N ILE A 77 5.84 4.75 -10.93
CA ILE A 77 5.40 6.14 -10.82
C ILE A 77 6.21 6.95 -11.82
N THR A 78 5.54 7.51 -12.82
CA THR A 78 6.13 8.47 -13.75
C THR A 78 5.84 9.86 -13.21
N SER A 79 6.87 10.50 -12.62
CA SER A 79 6.76 11.83 -12.01
C SER A 79 7.31 12.90 -12.91
N THR A 80 6.54 13.98 -13.08
CA THR A 80 6.98 15.22 -13.74
C THR A 80 7.19 16.29 -12.68
N ASN A 81 8.40 16.83 -12.59
CA ASN A 81 8.74 17.95 -11.72
C ASN A 81 9.81 18.81 -12.40
N PRO A 82 9.60 20.12 -12.61
CA PRO A 82 10.60 20.98 -13.23
C PRO A 82 11.97 20.96 -12.55
N SER A 83 12.02 20.72 -11.24
CA SER A 83 13.28 20.64 -10.48
C SER A 83 14.13 19.41 -10.82
N PHE A 84 13.53 18.37 -11.39
CA PHE A 84 14.28 17.16 -11.80
C PHE A 84 15.29 17.44 -12.90
N ALA A 85 15.01 18.42 -13.78
CA ALA A 85 15.94 18.84 -14.83
C ALA A 85 17.30 19.32 -14.27
N LEU A 86 17.39 19.69 -13.01
CA LEU A 86 18.62 20.08 -12.33
C LEU A 86 19.41 18.88 -11.78
N GLY A 87 18.80 17.70 -11.73
CA GLY A 87 19.40 16.48 -11.20
C GLY A 87 20.47 15.91 -12.13
N LYS A 88 21.64 15.58 -11.58
CA LYS A 88 22.77 14.99 -12.32
C LYS A 88 22.40 13.73 -13.09
N LYS A 89 21.56 12.90 -12.50
CA LYS A 89 21.15 11.60 -13.04
C LYS A 89 19.99 11.71 -14.04
N ASN A 90 19.38 12.88 -14.19
CA ASN A 90 18.16 13.07 -14.97
C ASN A 90 18.43 13.65 -16.38
N ASN A 91 19.71 13.91 -16.75
CA ASN A 91 20.11 14.37 -18.09
C ASN A 91 19.38 15.63 -18.60
N GLY A 92 18.91 16.49 -17.69
CA GLY A 92 18.14 17.69 -18.04
C GLY A 92 16.64 17.44 -18.24
N GLU A 93 16.16 16.21 -18.01
CA GLU A 93 14.75 15.87 -18.13
C GLU A 93 13.99 16.20 -16.85
N SER A 94 12.79 16.75 -17.01
CA SER A 94 11.86 17.02 -15.90
C SER A 94 10.93 15.86 -15.59
N VAL A 95 10.96 14.79 -16.38
CA VAL A 95 10.18 13.57 -16.22
C VAL A 95 11.09 12.43 -15.80
N LYS A 96 10.70 11.69 -14.78
CA LYS A 96 11.44 10.53 -14.29
C LYS A 96 10.51 9.42 -13.85
N GLU A 97 10.91 8.19 -14.13
CA GLU A 97 10.23 6.98 -13.72
C GLU A 97 10.90 6.38 -12.49
N PHE A 98 10.08 5.97 -11.53
CA PHE A 98 10.48 5.27 -10.31
C PHE A 98 9.77 3.93 -10.28
N GLU A 99 10.56 2.84 -10.36
CA GLU A 99 10.03 1.49 -10.36
C GLU A 99 10.26 0.80 -9.03
N GLY A 100 9.19 0.23 -8.50
CA GLY A 100 9.19 -0.63 -7.34
C GLY A 100 8.83 -2.06 -7.70
N VAL A 101 9.62 -3.02 -7.23
CA VAL A 101 9.39 -4.44 -7.47
C VAL A 101 8.98 -5.13 -6.17
N ALA A 102 7.90 -5.90 -6.25
CA ALA A 102 7.39 -6.71 -5.16
C ALA A 102 7.27 -8.17 -5.61
N THR A 103 8.04 -9.05 -5.00
CA THR A 103 7.97 -10.50 -5.25
C THR A 103 7.76 -11.22 -3.94
N ALA A 104 6.70 -12.03 -3.86
CA ALA A 104 6.44 -12.94 -2.76
C ALA A 104 6.48 -14.38 -3.28
N PRO A 105 7.62 -15.09 -3.15
CA PRO A 105 7.79 -16.43 -3.72
C PRO A 105 6.94 -17.47 -3.00
N ILE A 106 6.55 -17.21 -1.76
CA ILE A 106 5.77 -18.13 -0.94
C ILE A 106 4.71 -17.33 -0.16
N VAL A 107 3.44 -17.49 -0.56
CA VAL A 107 2.28 -17.04 0.19
C VAL A 107 1.46 -18.28 0.55
N PRO A 108 1.64 -18.83 1.75
CA PRO A 108 0.99 -20.06 2.16
C PRO A 108 -0.38 -19.77 2.76
N SER A 109 -1.31 -20.73 2.62
CA SER A 109 -2.51 -20.80 3.44
C SER A 109 -2.90 -22.24 3.76
N LEU A 110 -3.62 -22.41 4.86
CA LEU A 110 -4.19 -23.68 5.30
C LEU A 110 -5.64 -23.46 5.66
N GLN A 111 -6.53 -24.27 5.09
CA GLN A 111 -7.92 -24.36 5.49
C GLN A 111 -8.19 -25.77 6.02
N ALA A 112 -8.89 -25.86 7.15
CA ALA A 112 -9.33 -27.13 7.72
C ALA A 112 -10.75 -27.02 8.25
N ALA A 113 -11.50 -28.11 8.12
CA ALA A 113 -12.83 -28.24 8.68
C ALA A 113 -13.06 -29.67 9.21
N TYR A 114 -13.75 -29.78 10.32
CA TYR A 114 -14.29 -31.04 10.85
C TYR A 114 -15.79 -30.95 10.87
N ASN A 115 -16.42 -31.71 9.99
CA ASN A 115 -17.88 -31.77 9.86
C ASN A 115 -18.41 -33.01 10.58
N ILE A 116 -19.42 -32.80 11.42
CA ILE A 116 -20.11 -33.84 12.13
C ILE A 116 -21.59 -33.48 12.31
N ASN A 117 -22.48 -34.24 11.73
CA ASN A 117 -23.93 -34.00 11.75
C ASN A 117 -24.30 -32.60 11.20
N ASN A 118 -24.73 -31.69 12.08
CA ASN A 118 -25.09 -30.31 11.70
C ASN A 118 -23.98 -29.31 11.97
N TRP A 119 -22.85 -29.70 12.52
CA TRP A 119 -21.76 -28.82 12.89
C TRP A 119 -20.60 -28.90 11.92
N SER A 120 -19.94 -27.77 11.68
CA SER A 120 -18.65 -27.66 11.02
C SER A 120 -17.74 -26.80 11.88
N ILE A 121 -16.67 -27.37 12.43
CA ILE A 121 -15.62 -26.63 13.16
C ILE A 121 -14.52 -26.31 12.20
N GLN A 122 -14.09 -25.06 12.14
CA GLN A 122 -13.26 -24.54 11.04
C GLN A 122 -12.03 -23.80 11.55
N LEU A 123 -10.91 -23.99 10.84
CA LEU A 123 -9.64 -23.29 11.03
C LEU A 123 -9.15 -22.75 9.68
N ASN A 124 -8.76 -21.47 9.64
CA ASN A 124 -8.00 -20.88 8.55
C ASN A 124 -6.71 -20.23 9.06
N LEU A 125 -5.59 -20.56 8.44
CA LEU A 125 -4.31 -19.88 8.60
C LEU A 125 -3.95 -19.23 7.27
N SER A 126 -3.73 -17.92 7.24
CA SER A 126 -3.54 -17.19 5.99
C SER A 126 -2.93 -15.81 6.22
N ILE A 127 -2.78 -15.05 5.14
CA ILE A 127 -2.32 -13.65 5.16
C ILE A 127 -3.45 -12.76 4.59
N PRO A 128 -4.53 -12.52 5.37
CA PRO A 128 -5.73 -11.84 4.87
C PRO A 128 -5.57 -10.33 4.73
N SER A 129 -4.41 -9.78 5.06
CA SER A 129 -4.14 -8.36 4.93
C SER A 129 -2.64 -8.11 4.79
N GLY A 130 -2.32 -6.93 4.34
CA GLY A 130 -0.95 -6.54 4.08
C GLY A 130 -0.55 -6.80 2.61
N GLY A 131 0.62 -6.33 2.14
CA GLY A 131 0.96 -6.33 0.75
C GLY A 131 2.33 -6.78 0.36
N GLY A 132 2.94 -7.58 1.18
CA GLY A 132 4.24 -8.09 0.86
C GLY A 132 5.36 -7.06 1.05
N ALA A 133 6.45 -7.26 0.32
CA ALA A 133 7.59 -6.37 0.32
C ALA A 133 7.71 -5.72 -1.07
N CYS A 134 7.89 -4.40 -1.10
CA CYS A 134 8.16 -3.64 -2.31
C CYS A 134 9.43 -2.81 -2.12
N GLU A 135 10.31 -2.81 -3.12
CA GLU A 135 11.59 -2.11 -3.09
C GLU A 135 11.73 -1.20 -4.29
N PHE A 136 11.99 0.09 -4.02
CA PHE A 136 12.35 1.12 -4.98
C PHE A 136 13.84 1.41 -4.79
N ALA A 137 14.67 0.83 -5.65
CA ALA A 137 16.13 0.89 -5.55
C ALA A 137 16.69 2.29 -5.77
N ASP A 138 16.01 3.09 -6.59
CA ASP A 138 16.39 4.46 -6.95
C ASP A 138 15.59 5.52 -6.18
N GLY A 139 14.90 5.11 -5.10
CA GLY A 139 14.05 5.98 -4.28
C GLY A 139 12.71 6.30 -4.93
N LEU A 140 12.16 7.45 -4.60
CA LEU A 140 10.82 7.89 -4.99
C LEU A 140 10.84 9.33 -5.51
N GLY A 141 9.86 9.68 -6.35
CA GLY A 141 9.67 11.04 -6.85
C GLY A 141 9.53 12.07 -5.75
N SER A 142 8.83 11.70 -4.67
CA SER A 142 8.71 12.54 -3.47
C SER A 142 10.06 12.82 -2.79
N PHE A 143 10.96 11.83 -2.73
CA PHE A 143 12.29 12.01 -2.13
C PHE A 143 13.14 12.96 -2.97
N GLU A 144 13.15 12.72 -4.28
CA GLU A 144 13.90 13.55 -5.20
C GLU A 144 13.36 14.97 -5.30
N SER A 145 12.04 15.14 -5.25
CA SER A 145 11.39 16.46 -5.24
C SER A 145 11.86 17.34 -4.09
N VAL A 146 12.10 16.77 -2.90
CA VAL A 146 12.61 17.54 -1.76
C VAL A 146 13.98 18.12 -2.08
N VAL A 147 14.91 17.31 -2.56
CA VAL A 147 16.29 17.73 -2.90
C VAL A 147 16.30 18.65 -4.13
N GLY A 148 15.53 18.31 -5.15
CA GLY A 148 15.39 19.11 -6.36
C GLY A 148 14.83 20.50 -6.09
N ASN A 149 13.81 20.64 -5.25
CA ASN A 149 13.24 21.92 -4.86
C ASN A 149 14.25 22.77 -4.05
N ILE A 150 15.04 22.13 -3.17
CA ILE A 150 16.15 22.80 -2.48
C ILE A 150 17.17 23.30 -3.52
N GLY A 151 17.60 22.45 -4.47
CA GLY A 151 18.48 22.84 -5.56
C GLY A 151 17.96 24.05 -6.34
N TYR A 152 16.67 24.04 -6.67
CA TYR A 152 16.02 25.16 -7.36
C TYR A 152 16.03 26.46 -6.55
N MET A 153 15.80 26.38 -5.22
CA MET A 153 15.86 27.55 -4.33
C MET A 153 17.27 28.12 -4.20
N LEU A 154 18.30 27.32 -4.43
CA LEU A 154 19.70 27.73 -4.32
C LEU A 154 20.28 28.31 -5.63
N LEU A 155 19.57 28.27 -6.76
CA LEU A 155 20.02 28.86 -8.03
C LEU A 155 20.46 30.33 -7.89
N PRO A 156 19.72 31.23 -7.18
CA PRO A 156 20.16 32.62 -6.98
C PRO A 156 21.43 32.76 -6.14
N LEU A 157 21.88 31.70 -5.47
CA LEU A 157 23.08 31.66 -4.63
C LEU A 157 24.24 30.91 -5.28
N GLY A 158 24.16 30.67 -6.62
CA GLY A 158 25.24 30.07 -7.43
C GLY A 158 25.17 28.55 -7.57
N ALA A 159 24.12 27.90 -7.10
CA ALA A 159 23.86 26.50 -7.44
C ALA A 159 23.47 26.35 -8.91
N GLN A 160 23.85 25.23 -9.54
CA GLN A 160 23.56 24.93 -10.94
C GLN A 160 22.83 23.59 -11.10
N GLY A 161 22.68 22.83 -10.02
CA GLY A 161 22.04 21.53 -10.00
C GLY A 161 22.29 20.78 -8.70
N TYR A 162 21.87 19.53 -8.66
CA TYR A 162 22.05 18.64 -7.51
C TYR A 162 22.38 17.20 -7.92
N ASP A 163 22.89 16.42 -6.96
CA ASP A 163 22.97 14.96 -7.01
C ASP A 163 22.48 14.39 -5.68
N MET A 164 21.91 13.18 -5.71
CA MET A 164 21.48 12.46 -4.53
C MET A 164 21.34 10.97 -4.79
N ASP A 165 21.34 10.19 -3.70
CA ASP A 165 20.91 8.79 -3.71
C ASP A 165 19.63 8.64 -2.90
N GLY A 166 18.65 7.98 -3.52
CA GLY A 166 17.37 7.61 -2.89
C GLY A 166 17.22 6.11 -2.77
N TYR A 167 16.54 5.63 -1.73
CA TYR A 167 16.18 4.24 -1.56
C TYR A 167 14.93 4.14 -0.69
N MET A 168 14.00 3.24 -1.06
CA MET A 168 12.82 2.92 -0.25
C MET A 168 12.52 1.43 -0.32
N LYS A 169 12.26 0.81 0.84
CA LYS A 169 11.71 -0.53 0.95
C LYS A 169 10.67 -0.58 2.03
N GLY A 170 9.48 -1.05 1.66
CA GLY A 170 8.38 -1.32 2.60
C GLY A 170 8.04 -2.80 2.60
N ARG A 171 7.75 -3.36 3.78
CA ARG A 171 7.22 -4.70 3.95
C ARG A 171 6.10 -4.65 4.98
N GLN A 172 4.97 -5.30 4.67
CA GLN A 172 3.85 -5.38 5.60
C GLN A 172 3.08 -6.67 5.38
N TYR A 173 2.93 -7.48 6.44
CA TYR A 173 2.15 -8.70 6.47
C TYR A 173 1.26 -8.74 7.70
N TYR A 174 0.04 -9.20 7.52
CA TYR A 174 -0.86 -9.51 8.63
C TYR A 174 -1.18 -11.01 8.59
N TYR A 175 -0.61 -11.75 9.52
CA TYR A 175 -0.83 -13.18 9.67
C TYR A 175 -2.15 -13.40 10.41
N GLY A 176 -3.04 -14.18 9.82
CA GLY A 176 -4.38 -14.44 10.35
C GLY A 176 -4.57 -15.87 10.83
N ILE A 177 -5.09 -16.02 12.05
CA ILE A 177 -5.61 -17.28 12.58
C ILE A 177 -7.10 -17.09 12.77
N GLN A 178 -7.92 -17.77 11.99
CA GLN A 178 -9.39 -17.73 12.10
C GLN A 178 -9.90 -19.07 12.62
N LEU A 179 -10.69 -19.01 13.68
CA LEU A 179 -11.40 -20.14 14.26
C LEU A 179 -12.89 -19.83 14.33
N GLY A 180 -13.72 -20.80 13.99
CA GLY A 180 -15.16 -20.63 14.07
C GLY A 180 -15.92 -21.93 13.86
N ALA A 181 -17.23 -21.81 13.95
CA ALA A 181 -18.12 -22.94 13.71
C ALA A 181 -19.33 -22.52 12.87
N ALA A 182 -19.73 -23.38 11.96
CA ALA A 182 -21.01 -23.28 11.26
C ALA A 182 -21.99 -24.33 11.78
N TYR A 183 -23.27 -23.99 11.71
CA TYR A 183 -24.36 -24.88 12.14
C TYR A 183 -25.48 -24.87 11.09
N LYS A 184 -25.86 -26.07 10.64
CA LYS A 184 -27.06 -26.28 9.79
C LYS A 184 -28.31 -26.19 10.61
N ILE A 185 -29.01 -25.04 10.56
CA ILE A 185 -30.30 -24.84 11.21
C ILE A 185 -31.36 -25.68 10.52
N TYR A 186 -31.30 -25.72 9.19
CA TYR A 186 -32.13 -26.56 8.32
C TYR A 186 -31.24 -27.24 7.27
N PRO A 187 -31.74 -28.28 6.59
CA PRO A 187 -30.95 -28.96 5.53
C PRO A 187 -30.47 -28.06 4.42
N ASN A 188 -31.03 -26.88 4.29
CA ASN A 188 -30.71 -25.87 3.26
C ASN A 188 -30.30 -24.51 3.82
N LEU A 189 -30.16 -24.35 5.14
CA LEU A 189 -29.76 -23.09 5.77
C LEU A 189 -28.72 -23.35 6.86
N SER A 190 -27.60 -22.68 6.74
CA SER A 190 -26.55 -22.68 7.76
C SER A 190 -26.15 -21.26 8.16
N VAL A 191 -25.63 -21.14 9.38
CA VAL A 191 -25.07 -19.91 9.93
C VAL A 191 -23.66 -20.17 10.43
N TYR A 192 -22.84 -19.15 10.47
CA TYR A 192 -21.47 -19.21 10.95
C TYR A 192 -21.19 -18.10 11.96
N GLY A 193 -20.39 -18.43 12.97
CA GLY A 193 -19.79 -17.49 13.90
C GLY A 193 -18.34 -17.85 14.17
N GLY A 194 -17.46 -16.87 14.11
CA GLY A 194 -16.02 -17.07 14.32
C GLY A 194 -15.27 -15.81 14.70
N LEU A 195 -14.00 -15.99 15.01
CA LEU A 195 -13.07 -14.92 15.35
C LEU A 195 -11.80 -15.08 14.52
N ARG A 196 -11.24 -13.96 14.08
CA ARG A 196 -9.91 -13.91 13.46
C ARG A 196 -8.98 -13.08 14.34
N LEU A 197 -7.88 -13.69 14.75
CA LEU A 197 -6.72 -13.00 15.34
C LEU A 197 -5.79 -12.60 14.20
N LEU A 198 -5.38 -11.33 14.15
CA LEU A 198 -4.36 -10.82 13.23
C LEU A 198 -3.12 -10.40 14.01
N TYR A 199 -1.95 -10.84 13.53
CA TYR A 199 -0.66 -10.34 13.94
C TYR A 199 -0.05 -9.58 12.77
N GLY A 200 0.12 -8.27 12.94
CA GLY A 200 0.77 -7.38 11.97
C GLY A 200 2.27 -7.33 12.22
N ASP A 201 3.04 -7.49 11.15
CA ASP A 201 4.50 -7.34 11.09
C ASP A 201 4.84 -6.47 9.89
N ALA A 202 5.47 -5.31 10.13
CA ALA A 202 5.87 -4.39 9.09
C ALA A 202 7.28 -3.88 9.31
N SER A 203 7.95 -3.52 8.21
CA SER A 203 9.30 -2.93 8.24
C SER A 203 9.43 -1.91 7.12
N TYR A 204 9.95 -0.73 7.46
CA TYR A 204 10.16 0.36 6.52
C TYR A 204 11.60 0.82 6.60
N LYS A 205 12.24 0.94 5.42
CA LYS A 205 13.58 1.48 5.27
C LYS A 205 13.54 2.56 4.19
N ALA A 206 13.92 3.78 4.58
CA ALA A 206 14.01 4.91 3.66
C ALA A 206 15.37 5.59 3.83
N LYS A 207 15.98 5.97 2.70
CA LYS A 207 17.26 6.64 2.69
C LYS A 207 17.28 7.73 1.63
N ILE A 208 17.71 8.93 2.05
CA ILE A 208 18.13 10.01 1.17
C ILE A 208 19.55 10.37 1.62
N SER A 209 20.52 10.25 0.75
CA SER A 209 21.94 10.44 1.10
C SER A 209 22.75 10.97 -0.06
N ASN A 210 24.05 11.26 0.18
CA ASN A 210 24.98 11.79 -0.81
C ASN A 210 24.44 13.03 -1.51
N ILE A 211 23.78 13.92 -0.74
CA ILE A 211 23.20 15.14 -1.27
C ILE A 211 24.35 16.09 -1.64
N GLN A 212 24.42 16.46 -2.90
CA GLN A 212 25.44 17.36 -3.44
C GLN A 212 24.80 18.49 -4.22
N VAL A 213 25.44 19.66 -4.20
CA VAL A 213 25.08 20.84 -5.01
C VAL A 213 26.13 21.04 -6.10
N LYS A 214 25.69 21.21 -7.34
CA LYS A 214 26.57 21.58 -8.44
C LYS A 214 26.88 23.06 -8.40
N THR A 215 28.14 23.41 -8.41
CA THR A 215 28.68 24.77 -8.51
C THR A 215 29.51 24.90 -9.76
N GLU A 216 30.10 26.09 -10.05
CA GLU A 216 31.08 26.27 -11.15
C GLU A 216 32.31 25.36 -10.95
N GLY A 217 32.69 25.07 -9.69
CA GLY A 217 33.82 24.21 -9.36
C GLY A 217 33.52 22.71 -9.36
N GLY A 218 32.27 22.31 -9.66
CA GLY A 218 31.83 20.93 -9.64
C GLY A 218 30.81 20.63 -8.54
N TYR A 219 30.63 19.34 -8.23
CA TYR A 219 29.73 18.90 -7.18
C TYR A 219 30.41 18.96 -5.81
N VAL A 220 29.74 19.61 -4.84
CA VAL A 220 30.21 19.76 -3.46
C VAL A 220 29.13 19.21 -2.52
N ASP A 221 29.54 18.71 -1.37
CA ASP A 221 28.61 18.26 -0.33
C ASP A 221 27.63 19.38 0.07
N PHE A 222 26.38 19.04 0.30
CA PHE A 222 25.34 20.01 0.59
C PHE A 222 25.59 20.77 1.91
N SER A 223 26.11 20.09 2.93
CA SER A 223 26.46 20.71 4.22
C SER A 223 27.59 21.74 4.02
N ASP A 224 28.63 21.39 3.25
CA ASP A 224 29.77 22.27 2.96
C ASP A 224 29.31 23.49 2.15
N TYR A 225 28.44 23.28 1.15
CA TYR A 225 27.85 24.37 0.39
C TYR A 225 27.07 25.35 1.27
N LEU A 226 26.22 24.85 2.19
CA LEU A 226 25.47 25.68 3.12
C LEU A 226 26.39 26.45 4.06
N GLN A 227 27.45 25.80 4.57
CA GLN A 227 28.41 26.45 5.47
C GLN A 227 29.13 27.62 4.79
N VAL A 228 29.67 27.41 3.59
CA VAL A 228 30.39 28.42 2.83
C VAL A 228 29.44 29.57 2.44
N THR A 229 28.25 29.25 1.96
CA THR A 229 27.27 30.25 1.55
C THR A 229 26.80 31.08 2.74
N ASN A 230 26.54 30.44 3.90
CA ASN A 230 26.11 31.13 5.12
C ASN A 230 27.22 32.07 5.67
N ALA A 231 28.49 31.65 5.61
CA ALA A 231 29.62 32.49 5.97
C ALA A 231 29.72 33.74 5.05
N THR A 232 29.54 33.55 3.75
CA THR A 232 29.53 34.65 2.78
C THR A 232 28.38 35.64 3.04
N ILE A 233 27.17 35.14 3.28
CA ILE A 233 26.01 35.98 3.61
C ILE A 233 26.25 36.73 4.92
N THR A 234 26.84 36.09 5.94
CA THR A 234 27.15 36.71 7.21
C THR A 234 28.14 37.87 7.05
N THR A 235 29.23 37.64 6.31
CA THR A 235 30.23 38.72 6.02
C THR A 235 29.60 39.89 5.27
N ASN A 236 28.74 39.62 4.28
CA ASN A 236 28.02 40.66 3.55
C ASN A 236 27.07 41.46 4.44
N LEU A 237 26.34 40.75 5.35
CA LEU A 237 25.46 41.39 6.31
C LEU A 237 26.20 42.28 7.30
N GLU A 238 27.38 41.87 7.78
CA GLU A 238 28.27 42.70 8.62
C GLU A 238 28.64 43.99 7.92
N LYS A 239 29.09 43.93 6.66
CA LYS A 239 29.42 45.13 5.88
C LYS A 239 28.23 46.07 5.68
N VAL A 240 27.04 45.53 5.41
CA VAL A 240 25.82 46.33 5.28
C VAL A 240 25.45 46.99 6.64
N ASN A 241 25.56 46.26 7.74
CA ASN A 241 25.29 46.78 9.08
C ASN A 241 26.30 47.90 9.45
N GLU A 242 27.58 47.75 9.15
CA GLU A 242 28.61 48.80 9.30
C GLU A 242 28.25 50.05 8.50
N GLY A 243 27.82 49.88 7.23
CA GLY A 243 27.34 50.97 6.40
C GLY A 243 26.14 51.70 6.99
N ILE A 244 25.14 50.96 7.47
CA ILE A 244 23.97 51.53 8.15
C ILE A 244 24.38 52.31 9.41
N ALA A 245 25.27 51.76 10.21
CA ALA A 245 25.79 52.42 11.41
C ALA A 245 26.51 53.75 11.13
N GLN A 246 27.27 53.84 10.01
CA GLN A 246 27.92 55.06 9.57
C GLN A 246 26.92 56.17 9.19
N TYR A 247 25.82 55.86 8.48
CA TYR A 247 24.76 56.82 8.18
C TYR A 247 24.07 57.29 9.48
N GLN A 248 23.78 56.37 10.39
CA GLN A 248 23.18 56.72 11.68
C GLN A 248 24.09 57.61 12.53
N ALA A 249 25.38 57.29 12.60
CA ALA A 249 26.39 58.11 13.34
C ALA A 249 26.57 59.50 12.76
N ALA A 250 26.43 59.66 11.44
CA ALA A 250 26.47 60.93 10.74
C ALA A 250 25.18 61.75 10.83
N GLY A 251 24.12 61.21 11.42
CA GLY A 251 22.79 61.83 11.48
C GLY A 251 22.12 61.96 10.09
N ILE A 252 22.51 61.16 9.12
CA ILE A 252 21.96 61.14 7.75
C ILE A 252 20.97 60.01 7.63
N PRO A 253 19.82 60.19 6.94
CA PRO A 253 18.87 59.10 6.69
C PRO A 253 19.55 57.93 5.97
N VAL A 254 19.32 56.71 6.47
CA VAL A 254 19.85 55.48 5.85
C VAL A 254 19.16 55.30 4.49
N PRO A 255 19.92 55.06 3.40
CA PRO A 255 19.34 54.77 2.09
C PRO A 255 18.39 53.51 2.15
N GLU A 256 17.23 53.59 1.49
CA GLU A 256 16.23 52.57 1.49
C GLU A 256 16.75 51.23 0.84
N ASP A 257 17.55 51.34 -0.17
CA ASP A 257 18.21 50.19 -0.86
C ASP A 257 19.16 49.43 0.08
N LEU A 258 19.82 50.12 1.02
CA LEU A 258 20.71 49.50 2.00
C LEU A 258 19.87 48.73 3.05
N LEU A 259 18.73 49.28 3.51
CA LEU A 259 17.80 48.60 4.43
C LEU A 259 17.14 47.38 3.73
N LEU A 260 16.77 47.51 2.46
CA LEU A 260 16.23 46.39 1.67
C LEU A 260 17.27 45.27 1.50
N THR A 261 18.54 45.65 1.26
CA THR A 261 19.66 44.69 1.15
C THR A 261 19.86 43.96 2.49
N GLN A 262 19.87 44.68 3.61
CA GLN A 262 19.94 44.08 4.96
C GLN A 262 18.82 43.04 5.14
N ALA A 263 17.57 43.43 4.95
CA ALA A 263 16.41 42.56 5.13
C ALA A 263 16.47 41.33 4.22
N LYS A 264 16.96 41.48 2.99
CA LYS A 264 17.14 40.35 2.05
C LYS A 264 18.20 39.35 2.54
N LEU A 265 19.36 39.86 3.01
CA LEU A 265 20.45 39.02 3.53
C LEU A 265 20.01 38.29 4.81
N GLU A 266 19.32 38.96 5.74
CA GLU A 266 18.77 38.33 6.95
C GLU A 266 17.76 37.23 6.61
N SER A 267 16.84 37.51 5.68
CA SER A 267 15.87 36.50 5.22
C SER A 267 16.55 35.29 4.56
N THR A 268 17.60 35.55 3.74
CA THR A 268 18.37 34.48 3.08
C THR A 268 19.11 33.63 4.11
N LYS A 269 19.78 34.26 5.09
CA LYS A 269 20.46 33.57 6.20
C LYS A 269 19.50 32.71 6.99
N GLY A 270 18.31 33.23 7.32
CA GLY A 270 17.26 32.46 7.98
C GLY A 270 16.82 31.25 7.18
N SER A 271 16.68 31.37 5.87
CA SER A 271 16.33 30.25 4.97
C SER A 271 17.44 29.20 4.91
N LEU A 272 18.71 29.60 4.80
CA LEU A 272 19.85 28.67 4.81
C LEU A 272 19.94 27.88 6.10
N ASN A 273 19.70 28.52 7.27
CA ASN A 273 19.69 27.84 8.56
C ASN A 273 18.56 26.79 8.64
N GLN A 274 17.41 27.06 8.01
CA GLN A 274 16.33 26.08 7.95
C GLN A 274 16.69 24.89 7.04
N LEU A 275 17.49 25.08 6.01
CA LEU A 275 17.94 24.00 5.12
C LEU A 275 18.98 23.09 5.76
N GLN A 276 19.67 23.54 6.83
CA GLN A 276 20.71 22.76 7.50
C GLN A 276 20.19 21.39 8.02
N LYS A 277 18.94 21.33 8.44
CA LYS A 277 18.31 20.07 8.89
C LYS A 277 18.15 19.01 7.80
N TYR A 278 18.19 19.43 6.51
CA TYR A 278 18.11 18.50 5.38
C TYR A 278 19.49 18.05 4.88
N ALA A 279 20.56 18.68 5.36
CA ALA A 279 21.91 18.44 4.87
C ALA A 279 22.40 17.01 5.17
N GLN A 280 21.93 16.42 6.24
CA GLN A 280 22.30 15.04 6.61
C GLN A 280 21.45 13.99 5.90
N GLY A 281 20.46 14.41 5.10
CA GLY A 281 19.53 13.51 4.45
C GLY A 281 18.61 12.78 5.45
N VAL A 282 18.12 11.61 5.05
CA VAL A 282 17.26 10.74 5.86
C VAL A 282 17.84 9.34 5.89
N ASN A 283 17.87 8.72 7.06
CA ASN A 283 18.17 7.30 7.22
C ASN A 283 17.21 6.71 8.25
N LEU A 284 16.09 6.16 7.74
CA LEU A 284 15.03 5.57 8.53
C LEU A 284 15.08 4.05 8.44
N LEU A 285 15.05 3.39 9.58
CA LEU A 285 14.69 1.99 9.74
C LEU A 285 13.64 1.90 10.84
N CYS A 286 12.44 1.43 10.50
CA CYS A 286 11.34 1.26 11.43
C CYS A 286 10.75 -0.13 11.27
N ASN A 287 10.74 -0.90 12.35
CA ASN A 287 9.96 -2.12 12.45
C ASN A 287 8.67 -1.82 13.23
N GLN A 288 7.60 -2.50 12.86
CA GLN A 288 6.31 -2.33 13.53
C GLN A 288 5.68 -3.69 13.77
N ASP A 289 5.09 -3.86 14.92
CA ASP A 289 4.25 -5.01 15.25
C ASP A 289 2.96 -4.59 15.93
N GLY A 290 1.93 -5.42 15.78
CA GLY A 290 0.63 -5.15 16.40
C GLY A 290 -0.30 -6.35 16.31
N VAL A 291 -1.32 -6.36 17.16
CA VAL A 291 -2.31 -7.44 17.24
C VAL A 291 -3.71 -6.85 17.19
N GLY A 292 -4.61 -7.54 16.49
CA GLY A 292 -6.03 -7.20 16.45
C GLY A 292 -6.92 -8.43 16.35
N ILE A 293 -8.18 -8.27 16.69
CA ILE A 293 -9.19 -9.35 16.65
C ILE A 293 -10.43 -8.82 15.92
N ALA A 294 -10.99 -9.64 15.02
CA ALA A 294 -12.25 -9.38 14.34
C ALA A 294 -13.22 -10.54 14.50
N PRO A 295 -14.46 -10.31 14.94
CA PRO A 295 -15.56 -11.25 14.77
C PRO A 295 -15.90 -11.43 13.28
N ILE A 296 -16.42 -12.62 12.94
CA ILE A 296 -16.90 -12.93 11.60
C ILE A 296 -18.22 -13.66 11.75
N ILE A 297 -19.23 -13.25 11.00
CA ILE A 297 -20.53 -13.92 10.92
C ILE A 297 -20.85 -14.24 9.47
N GLY A 298 -21.61 -15.30 9.24
CA GLY A 298 -22.00 -15.71 7.89
C GLY A 298 -23.31 -16.46 7.86
N VAL A 299 -23.94 -16.49 6.70
CA VAL A 299 -25.13 -17.26 6.39
C VAL A 299 -25.02 -17.84 4.99
N ASP A 300 -25.50 -19.05 4.81
CA ASP A 300 -25.59 -19.72 3.51
C ASP A 300 -26.94 -20.39 3.35
N TYR A 301 -27.60 -20.16 2.20
CA TYR A 301 -28.93 -20.67 1.90
C TYR A 301 -28.99 -21.31 0.52
N LYS A 302 -29.30 -22.60 0.51
CA LYS A 302 -29.50 -23.42 -0.70
C LYS A 302 -30.96 -23.42 -1.12
N TYR A 303 -31.22 -23.12 -2.37
CA TYR A 303 -32.56 -23.20 -2.93
C TYR A 303 -32.55 -23.85 -4.33
N LYS A 304 -32.98 -25.09 -4.43
CA LYS A 304 -32.91 -25.89 -5.68
C LYS A 304 -31.46 -25.87 -6.23
N ASN A 305 -31.28 -25.35 -7.43
CA ASN A 305 -29.99 -25.26 -8.13
C ASN A 305 -29.21 -23.98 -7.76
N PHE A 306 -29.71 -23.18 -6.84
CA PHE A 306 -29.08 -21.95 -6.39
C PHE A 306 -28.48 -22.11 -4.99
N ASN A 307 -27.39 -21.43 -4.75
CA ASN A 307 -26.83 -21.16 -3.44
C ASN A 307 -26.63 -19.65 -3.26
N PHE A 308 -26.99 -19.11 -2.13
CA PHE A 308 -26.81 -17.71 -1.76
C PHE A 308 -26.07 -17.63 -0.44
N ALA A 309 -25.08 -16.77 -0.36
CA ALA A 309 -24.37 -16.60 0.91
C ALA A 309 -24.01 -15.14 1.15
N ALA A 310 -23.87 -14.81 2.43
CA ALA A 310 -23.36 -13.53 2.87
C ALA A 310 -22.44 -13.73 4.07
N LYS A 311 -21.34 -12.97 4.12
CA LYS A 311 -20.41 -12.95 5.23
C LYS A 311 -20.10 -11.50 5.59
N TYR A 312 -20.00 -11.21 6.89
CA TYR A 312 -19.53 -9.94 7.40
C TYR A 312 -18.35 -10.16 8.34
N GLU A 313 -17.23 -9.55 7.97
CA GLU A 313 -16.03 -9.46 8.78
C GLU A 313 -15.99 -8.07 9.44
N PHE A 314 -16.00 -8.04 10.77
CA PHE A 314 -15.92 -6.77 11.48
C PHE A 314 -14.54 -6.14 11.33
N LYS A 315 -14.49 -4.82 11.46
CA LYS A 315 -13.24 -4.07 11.45
C LYS A 315 -12.26 -4.62 12.49
N THR A 316 -11.03 -4.90 12.07
CA THR A 316 -9.94 -5.24 12.99
C THR A 316 -9.20 -3.99 13.38
N GLN A 317 -9.33 -3.57 14.63
CA GLN A 317 -8.54 -2.47 15.17
C GLN A 317 -7.13 -2.95 15.47
N ILE A 318 -6.13 -2.33 14.84
CA ILE A 318 -4.71 -2.65 15.05
C ILE A 318 -3.94 -1.37 15.32
N ARG A 319 -3.16 -1.40 16.41
CA ARG A 319 -2.19 -0.36 16.76
C ARG A 319 -0.80 -0.92 16.62
N MET A 320 -0.11 -0.53 15.55
CA MET A 320 1.26 -0.94 15.28
C MET A 320 2.22 -0.13 16.13
N LYS A 321 3.05 -0.79 16.93
CA LYS A 321 4.08 -0.16 17.76
C LYS A 321 5.34 -0.01 16.93
N ASN A 322 5.94 1.19 16.94
CA ASN A 322 7.19 1.48 16.27
C ASN A 322 8.39 1.08 17.10
N GLU A 323 9.36 0.42 16.46
CA GLU A 323 10.73 0.27 16.89
C GLU A 323 11.63 0.88 15.81
N SER A 324 12.07 2.11 16.02
CA SER A 324 12.66 2.93 14.95
C SER A 324 14.04 3.46 15.29
N THR A 325 14.90 3.49 14.27
CA THR A 325 16.09 4.34 14.25
C THR A 325 15.87 5.42 13.19
N VAL A 326 15.84 6.67 13.60
CA VAL A 326 15.69 7.83 12.72
C VAL A 326 16.85 8.78 13.01
N ASN A 327 17.51 9.31 11.95
CA ASN A 327 18.58 10.28 12.11
C ASN A 327 18.04 11.66 12.58
N GLU A 328 18.90 12.67 12.67
CA GLU A 328 18.52 14.04 13.12
C GLU A 328 17.44 14.68 12.24
N ALA A 329 17.30 14.25 10.99
CA ALA A 329 16.20 14.66 10.12
C ALA A 329 14.81 14.18 10.61
N SER A 330 14.72 13.47 11.73
CA SER A 330 13.46 13.07 12.37
C SER A 330 12.54 14.24 12.73
N GLU A 331 13.04 15.46 12.73
CA GLU A 331 12.22 16.68 12.84
C GLU A 331 11.40 16.97 11.55
N ILE A 332 11.72 16.30 10.44
CA ILE A 332 10.94 16.41 9.21
C ILE A 332 9.59 15.71 9.45
N ALA A 333 8.49 16.41 9.19
CA ALA A 333 7.13 15.93 9.42
C ALA A 333 6.84 14.59 8.70
N ALA A 334 7.49 14.34 7.57
CA ALA A 334 7.37 13.11 6.79
C ALA A 334 7.71 11.83 7.57
N VAL A 335 8.61 11.88 8.52
CA VAL A 335 9.02 10.71 9.33
C VAL A 335 8.28 10.61 10.67
N ASN A 336 7.36 11.51 10.97
CA ASN A 336 6.63 11.53 12.26
C ASN A 336 5.85 10.23 12.51
N LYS A 337 5.30 9.60 11.45
CA LYS A 337 4.63 8.29 11.55
C LYS A 337 5.53 7.21 12.17
N PHE A 338 6.85 7.34 12.04
CA PHE A 338 7.83 6.31 12.37
C PHE A 338 8.65 6.65 13.62
N ARG A 339 8.17 7.54 14.50
CA ARG A 339 8.86 7.87 15.76
C ARG A 339 8.91 6.63 16.66
N ASP A 340 10.07 6.42 17.27
CA ASP A 340 10.31 5.29 18.15
C ASP A 340 9.35 5.26 19.34
N GLY A 341 8.85 4.08 19.68
CA GLY A 341 7.92 3.83 20.78
C GLY A 341 6.48 4.26 20.55
N GLU A 342 6.18 5.05 19.50
CA GLU A 342 4.81 5.48 19.20
C GLU A 342 3.97 4.32 18.63
N LYS A 343 2.66 4.43 18.81
CA LYS A 343 1.67 3.50 18.25
C LYS A 343 0.87 4.19 17.17
N VAL A 344 0.87 3.60 15.99
CA VAL A 344 0.12 4.09 14.83
C VAL A 344 -1.08 3.21 14.54
N ASN A 345 -2.21 3.82 14.22
CA ASN A 345 -3.42 3.09 13.82
C ASN A 345 -3.26 2.59 12.38
N GLU A 346 -3.51 1.29 12.18
CA GLU A 346 -3.48 0.62 10.87
C GLU A 346 -4.61 -0.42 10.82
N ASP A 347 -5.86 0.04 11.01
CA ASP A 347 -7.04 -0.83 11.05
C ASP A 347 -7.23 -1.58 9.72
N VAL A 348 -7.59 -2.85 9.80
CA VAL A 348 -8.12 -3.58 8.64
C VAL A 348 -9.61 -3.28 8.53
N PRO A 349 -10.11 -2.72 7.42
CA PRO A 349 -11.51 -2.36 7.24
C PRO A 349 -12.46 -3.54 7.43
N ALA A 350 -13.70 -3.26 7.82
CA ALA A 350 -14.76 -4.25 7.76
C ALA A 350 -15.04 -4.65 6.30
N LEU A 351 -15.49 -5.88 6.09
CA LEU A 351 -15.78 -6.44 4.78
C LEU A 351 -17.14 -7.14 4.79
N LEU A 352 -18.02 -6.73 3.88
CA LEU A 352 -19.23 -7.46 3.54
C LEU A 352 -19.01 -8.19 2.20
N THR A 353 -19.26 -9.50 2.18
CA THR A 353 -19.30 -10.26 0.93
C THR A 353 -20.69 -10.85 0.73
N ILE A 354 -21.19 -10.82 -0.50
CA ILE A 354 -22.45 -11.43 -0.89
C ILE A 354 -22.19 -12.24 -2.17
N GLY A 355 -22.65 -13.48 -2.19
CA GLY A 355 -22.48 -14.35 -3.34
C GLY A 355 -23.76 -15.06 -3.77
N ALA A 356 -23.76 -15.45 -5.05
CA ALA A 356 -24.74 -16.32 -5.63
C ALA A 356 -24.06 -17.36 -6.53
N GLN A 357 -24.45 -18.62 -6.39
CA GLN A 357 -24.06 -19.69 -7.29
C GLN A 357 -25.32 -20.28 -7.93
N TRP A 358 -25.24 -20.54 -9.23
CA TRP A 358 -26.28 -21.25 -9.97
C TRP A 358 -25.71 -22.44 -10.72
N LYS A 359 -26.32 -23.62 -10.53
CA LYS A 359 -26.01 -24.85 -11.28
C LYS A 359 -27.09 -25.12 -12.30
N PRO A 360 -27.00 -24.59 -13.53
CA PRO A 360 -27.97 -24.87 -14.61
C PRO A 360 -28.06 -26.35 -14.94
N ILE A 361 -26.94 -27.03 -14.86
CA ILE A 361 -26.77 -28.48 -14.98
C ILE A 361 -25.74 -28.94 -13.92
N ASP A 362 -25.75 -30.22 -13.59
CA ASP A 362 -24.92 -30.74 -12.48
C ASP A 362 -23.41 -30.52 -12.68
N VAL A 363 -22.93 -30.47 -13.90
CA VAL A 363 -21.51 -30.32 -14.22
C VAL A 363 -21.06 -28.87 -14.44
N VAL A 364 -21.96 -27.87 -14.40
CA VAL A 364 -21.62 -26.46 -14.61
C VAL A 364 -22.11 -25.62 -13.45
N SER A 365 -21.23 -24.79 -12.90
CA SER A 365 -21.56 -23.80 -11.88
C SER A 365 -21.22 -22.40 -12.38
N LEU A 366 -22.18 -21.49 -12.28
CA LEU A 366 -22.00 -20.05 -12.52
C LEU A 366 -21.98 -19.35 -11.17
N ASN A 367 -21.00 -18.49 -10.95
CA ASN A 367 -20.76 -17.85 -9.67
C ASN A 367 -20.72 -16.33 -9.84
N LEU A 368 -21.36 -15.62 -8.92
CA LEU A 368 -21.30 -14.15 -8.80
C LEU A 368 -20.93 -13.81 -7.37
N GLY A 369 -20.16 -12.73 -7.22
CA GLY A 369 -19.77 -12.19 -5.92
C GLY A 369 -19.74 -10.67 -5.92
N TRP A 370 -19.95 -10.11 -4.76
CA TRP A 370 -19.75 -8.70 -4.48
C TRP A 370 -19.10 -8.53 -3.12
N HIS A 371 -18.01 -7.75 -3.10
CA HIS A 371 -17.31 -7.35 -1.89
C HIS A 371 -17.45 -5.84 -1.69
N HIS A 372 -17.79 -5.43 -0.49
CA HIS A 372 -17.82 -4.04 -0.06
C HIS A 372 -16.90 -3.86 1.13
N PHE A 373 -15.85 -3.06 0.95
CA PHE A 373 -14.86 -2.75 1.97
C PHE A 373 -15.21 -1.40 2.58
N PHE A 374 -15.40 -1.35 3.89
CA PHE A 374 -15.72 -0.12 4.62
C PHE A 374 -14.44 0.67 4.94
N ASP A 375 -13.68 1.06 3.91
CA ASP A 375 -12.37 1.69 4.04
C ASP A 375 -12.45 3.02 4.81
N LYS A 376 -13.50 3.82 4.57
CA LYS A 376 -13.71 5.11 5.23
C LYS A 376 -14.00 4.97 6.73
N ASN A 377 -14.40 3.80 7.20
CA ASN A 377 -14.64 3.52 8.61
C ASN A 377 -13.40 2.95 9.33
N ALA A 378 -12.31 2.69 8.62
CA ALA A 378 -11.03 2.33 9.22
C ALA A 378 -10.41 3.55 9.93
N SER A 379 -9.44 3.31 10.78
CA SER A 379 -8.62 4.37 11.37
C SER A 379 -7.19 4.15 10.95
N TRP A 380 -6.69 5.02 10.07
CA TRP A 380 -5.31 4.99 9.60
C TRP A 380 -4.53 6.20 10.10
N TYR A 381 -3.20 6.09 10.12
CA TYR A 381 -2.37 7.21 10.53
C TYR A 381 -2.68 8.49 9.74
N GLY A 382 -2.83 9.62 10.46
CA GLY A 382 -3.17 10.91 9.84
C GLY A 382 -4.60 11.00 9.31
N ASN A 383 -5.48 10.03 9.64
CA ASN A 383 -6.86 9.94 9.15
C ASN A 383 -6.94 9.91 7.61
N THR A 384 -5.98 9.24 6.96
CA THR A 384 -5.91 9.19 5.49
C THR A 384 -7.11 8.53 4.84
N GLN A 385 -7.89 7.71 5.56
CA GLN A 385 -9.17 7.17 5.08
C GLN A 385 -10.21 8.26 4.77
N ASP A 386 -10.12 9.43 5.41
CA ASP A 386 -11.04 10.54 5.16
C ASP A 386 -10.81 11.19 3.79
N LEU A 387 -9.62 11.01 3.23
CA LEU A 387 -9.24 11.50 1.89
C LEU A 387 -9.86 10.66 0.76
N LEU A 388 -10.39 9.47 1.06
CA LEU A 388 -11.09 8.65 0.07
C LEU A 388 -12.45 9.28 -0.28
N LYS A 389 -12.83 9.26 -1.57
CA LYS A 389 -14.13 9.72 -2.05
C LYS A 389 -15.28 8.83 -1.59
N HIS A 390 -15.06 7.51 -1.65
CA HIS A 390 -16.02 6.48 -1.24
C HIS A 390 -15.28 5.18 -0.86
N ASP A 391 -16.03 4.23 -0.30
CA ASP A 391 -15.57 2.88 0.02
C ASP A 391 -15.25 2.07 -1.24
N SER A 392 -14.36 1.07 -1.11
CA SER A 392 -13.98 0.20 -2.23
C SER A 392 -15.00 -0.90 -2.46
N ASN A 393 -15.12 -1.31 -3.72
CA ASN A 393 -16.00 -2.40 -4.15
C ASN A 393 -15.29 -3.33 -5.13
N GLU A 394 -15.62 -4.63 -5.03
CA GLU A 394 -15.26 -5.64 -6.01
C GLU A 394 -16.50 -6.38 -6.52
N PHE A 395 -16.54 -6.60 -7.82
CA PHE A 395 -17.56 -7.41 -8.49
C PHE A 395 -16.85 -8.60 -9.14
N LEU A 396 -17.36 -9.81 -8.84
CA LEU A 396 -16.72 -11.04 -9.21
C LEU A 396 -17.70 -11.92 -9.99
N ALA A 397 -17.20 -12.59 -11.00
CA ALA A 397 -17.98 -13.58 -11.76
C ALA A 397 -17.07 -14.73 -12.19
N GLY A 398 -17.63 -15.92 -12.29
CA GLY A 398 -16.87 -17.06 -12.76
C GLY A 398 -17.71 -18.27 -13.12
N VAL A 399 -17.09 -19.19 -13.84
CA VAL A 399 -17.67 -20.45 -14.26
C VAL A 399 -16.74 -21.60 -13.87
N GLU A 400 -17.33 -22.68 -13.41
CA GLU A 400 -16.66 -23.95 -13.16
C GLU A 400 -17.35 -25.05 -13.96
N TRP A 401 -16.56 -25.92 -14.57
CA TRP A 401 -17.04 -27.01 -15.36
C TRP A 401 -16.34 -28.31 -14.97
N ASP A 402 -17.12 -29.30 -14.53
CA ASP A 402 -16.68 -30.65 -14.30
C ASP A 402 -16.63 -31.39 -15.65
N VAL A 403 -15.45 -31.32 -16.32
CA VAL A 403 -15.22 -31.94 -17.64
C VAL A 403 -15.33 -33.45 -17.55
N THR A 404 -14.89 -34.01 -16.42
CA THR A 404 -15.05 -35.42 -16.06
C THR A 404 -15.27 -35.52 -14.55
N ASP A 405 -15.58 -36.69 -14.00
CA ASP A 405 -15.69 -36.95 -12.58
C ASP A 405 -14.41 -36.63 -11.78
N LYS A 406 -13.26 -36.47 -12.47
CA LYS A 406 -11.97 -36.21 -11.90
C LYS A 406 -11.41 -34.81 -12.22
N LEU A 407 -11.82 -34.20 -13.32
CA LEU A 407 -11.25 -32.97 -13.84
C LEU A 407 -12.30 -31.85 -13.80
N ASN A 408 -12.05 -30.84 -12.99
CA ASN A 408 -12.74 -29.56 -13.00
C ASN A 408 -11.84 -28.48 -13.60
N VAL A 409 -12.37 -27.72 -14.53
CA VAL A 409 -11.72 -26.51 -15.07
C VAL A 409 -12.55 -25.29 -14.72
N SER A 410 -11.92 -24.15 -14.53
CA SER A 410 -12.63 -22.92 -14.23
C SER A 410 -11.92 -21.68 -14.73
N CYS A 411 -12.70 -20.66 -14.99
CA CYS A 411 -12.23 -19.31 -15.22
C CYS A 411 -13.17 -18.31 -14.56
N GLY A 412 -12.65 -17.12 -14.30
CA GLY A 412 -13.45 -16.05 -13.74
C GLY A 412 -12.75 -14.71 -13.85
N GLY A 413 -13.46 -13.66 -13.47
CA GLY A 413 -12.96 -12.30 -13.47
C GLY A 413 -13.38 -11.53 -12.23
N GLN A 414 -12.63 -10.46 -11.97
CA GLN A 414 -12.85 -9.55 -10.88
C GLN A 414 -12.68 -8.11 -11.38
N LEU A 415 -13.56 -7.23 -10.96
CA LEU A 415 -13.49 -5.80 -11.20
C LEU A 415 -13.38 -5.10 -9.86
N THR A 416 -12.27 -4.36 -9.62
CA THR A 416 -12.05 -3.62 -8.38
C THR A 416 -12.12 -2.13 -8.63
N ARG A 417 -12.87 -1.40 -7.78
CA ARG A 417 -13.04 0.04 -7.82
C ARG A 417 -12.78 0.64 -6.45
N TYR A 418 -11.86 1.60 -6.40
CA TYR A 418 -11.46 2.31 -5.20
C TYR A 418 -11.98 3.75 -5.21
N GLY A 419 -12.20 4.31 -4.03
CA GLY A 419 -12.59 5.72 -3.85
C GLY A 419 -11.42 6.68 -3.85
N LEU A 420 -10.54 6.65 -4.85
CA LEU A 420 -9.30 7.42 -4.88
C LEU A 420 -9.52 8.92 -5.05
N SER A 421 -8.65 9.72 -4.45
CA SER A 421 -8.50 11.16 -4.67
C SER A 421 -7.02 11.54 -4.83
N ASP A 422 -6.74 12.73 -5.35
CA ASP A 422 -5.36 13.22 -5.51
C ASP A 422 -4.66 13.39 -4.16
N GLU A 423 -5.42 13.75 -3.12
CA GLU A 423 -4.93 13.91 -1.76
C GLU A 423 -4.58 12.56 -1.11
N TYR A 424 -5.30 11.49 -1.46
CA TYR A 424 -5.03 10.14 -0.96
C TYR A 424 -3.81 9.50 -1.63
N MET A 425 -3.64 9.73 -2.94
CA MET A 425 -2.59 9.10 -3.74
C MET A 425 -1.20 9.60 -3.34
N ASN A 426 -0.28 8.66 -3.13
CA ASN A 426 1.13 8.94 -2.85
C ASN A 426 2.02 7.84 -3.44
N ASP A 427 3.29 8.17 -3.69
CA ASP A 427 4.24 7.29 -4.36
C ASP A 427 4.82 6.18 -3.47
N MET A 428 4.76 6.34 -2.15
CA MET A 428 5.21 5.29 -1.22
C MET A 428 4.24 4.13 -1.16
N SER A 429 2.95 4.41 -1.42
CA SER A 429 1.91 3.41 -1.32
C SER A 429 0.67 3.84 -2.07
N PHE A 430 0.32 3.12 -3.12
CA PHE A 430 -0.87 3.40 -3.90
C PHE A 430 -1.58 2.12 -4.36
N VAL A 431 -2.87 2.27 -4.58
CA VAL A 431 -3.73 1.33 -5.29
C VAL A 431 -4.32 2.04 -6.50
N VAL A 432 -4.69 1.30 -7.52
CA VAL A 432 -5.38 1.83 -8.70
C VAL A 432 -6.46 0.85 -9.12
N ASN A 433 -7.52 1.34 -9.75
CA ASN A 433 -8.62 0.52 -10.24
C ASN A 433 -8.08 -0.60 -11.14
N SER A 434 -8.76 -1.74 -11.13
CA SER A 434 -8.27 -2.90 -11.85
C SER A 434 -9.38 -3.82 -12.30
N TYR A 435 -9.04 -4.67 -13.25
CA TYR A 435 -9.78 -5.86 -13.63
C TYR A 435 -8.82 -7.04 -13.69
N SER A 436 -9.29 -8.20 -13.27
CA SER A 436 -8.47 -9.40 -13.20
C SER A 436 -9.15 -10.57 -13.91
N ILE A 437 -8.33 -11.47 -14.42
CA ILE A 437 -8.79 -12.74 -15.04
C ILE A 437 -8.05 -13.87 -14.36
N GLY A 438 -8.81 -14.86 -13.93
CA GLY A 438 -8.31 -16.10 -13.37
C GLY A 438 -8.67 -17.30 -14.21
N LEU A 439 -7.80 -18.31 -14.23
CA LEU A 439 -8.04 -19.59 -14.88
C LEU A 439 -7.26 -20.70 -14.17
N GLY A 440 -7.76 -21.92 -14.28
CA GLY A 440 -7.07 -23.06 -13.68
C GLY A 440 -7.91 -24.34 -13.70
N PHE A 441 -7.41 -25.32 -12.97
CA PHE A 441 -8.05 -26.62 -12.88
C PHE A 441 -7.89 -27.24 -11.49
N SER A 442 -8.74 -28.24 -11.20
CA SER A 442 -8.59 -29.16 -10.10
C SER A 442 -8.68 -30.60 -10.61
N TYR A 443 -7.81 -31.47 -10.12
CA TYR A 443 -7.76 -32.86 -10.51
C TYR A 443 -7.81 -33.78 -9.29
N LYS A 444 -8.81 -34.66 -9.27
CA LYS A 444 -8.99 -35.69 -8.25
C LYS A 444 -8.07 -36.86 -8.54
N VAL A 445 -6.93 -36.90 -7.86
CA VAL A 445 -5.91 -37.96 -8.01
C VAL A 445 -6.40 -39.27 -7.39
N LYS A 446 -7.09 -39.16 -6.25
CA LYS A 446 -7.79 -40.21 -5.52
C LYS A 446 -9.13 -39.66 -5.04
N ASP A 447 -10.03 -40.53 -4.62
CA ASP A 447 -11.35 -40.11 -4.14
C ASP A 447 -11.27 -39.09 -2.98
N ASN A 448 -10.18 -39.14 -2.23
CA ASN A 448 -9.93 -38.28 -1.08
C ASN A 448 -8.74 -37.30 -1.27
N ILE A 449 -8.17 -37.17 -2.47
CA ILE A 449 -7.04 -36.26 -2.75
C ILE A 449 -7.30 -35.49 -4.02
N THR A 450 -7.39 -34.16 -3.88
CA THR A 450 -7.56 -33.23 -5.02
C THR A 450 -6.37 -32.29 -5.10
N LEU A 451 -5.75 -32.19 -6.29
CA LEU A 451 -4.73 -31.20 -6.61
C LEU A 451 -5.35 -30.08 -7.44
N SER A 452 -4.96 -28.85 -7.17
CA SER A 452 -5.43 -27.67 -7.90
C SER A 452 -4.27 -26.80 -8.33
N ALA A 453 -4.40 -26.17 -9.51
CA ALA A 453 -3.48 -25.15 -9.99
C ALA A 453 -4.27 -23.99 -10.58
N GLY A 454 -3.75 -22.78 -10.41
CA GLY A 454 -4.40 -21.57 -10.88
C GLY A 454 -3.41 -20.49 -11.28
N TYR A 455 -3.83 -19.66 -12.22
CA TYR A 455 -3.17 -18.45 -12.67
C TYR A 455 -4.16 -17.28 -12.56
N PHE A 456 -3.67 -16.14 -12.09
CA PHE A 456 -4.47 -14.94 -11.95
C PHE A 456 -3.66 -13.73 -12.39
N GLN A 457 -4.17 -13.00 -13.38
CA GLN A 457 -3.57 -11.81 -13.94
C GLN A 457 -4.44 -10.60 -13.60
N THR A 458 -3.82 -9.56 -13.06
CA THR A 458 -4.48 -8.27 -12.82
C THR A 458 -3.94 -7.23 -13.80
N MET A 459 -4.83 -6.58 -14.52
CA MET A 459 -4.61 -5.42 -15.35
C MET A 459 -5.14 -4.19 -14.59
N TYR A 460 -4.37 -3.11 -14.59
CA TYR A 460 -4.67 -1.92 -13.82
C TYR A 460 -4.96 -0.74 -14.74
N ASP A 461 -5.89 0.11 -14.32
CA ASP A 461 -6.06 1.43 -14.91
C ASP A 461 -4.92 2.34 -14.38
N ASP A 462 -4.41 3.24 -15.21
CA ASP A 462 -3.49 4.27 -14.73
C ASP A 462 -4.27 5.30 -13.91
N TYR A 463 -3.60 5.89 -12.91
CA TYR A 463 -4.13 7.02 -12.18
C TYR A 463 -3.24 8.23 -12.40
N ASP A 464 -3.79 9.25 -13.06
CA ASP A 464 -3.10 10.51 -13.31
C ASP A 464 -3.47 11.54 -12.25
N ARG A 465 -2.44 12.03 -11.54
CA ARG A 465 -2.52 13.14 -10.63
C ARG A 465 -1.83 14.34 -11.25
N THR A 466 -2.59 15.37 -11.61
CA THR A 466 -2.10 16.52 -12.36
C THR A 466 -2.12 17.80 -11.53
N ASN A 467 -1.04 18.61 -11.64
CA ASN A 467 -0.86 19.87 -10.92
C ASN A 467 -1.01 19.73 -9.40
N TYR A 468 -0.53 18.64 -8.85
CA TYR A 468 -0.57 18.35 -7.43
C TYR A 468 0.82 18.00 -6.87
N PRO A 469 1.28 18.58 -5.75
CA PRO A 469 0.57 19.56 -4.90
C PRO A 469 0.61 21.00 -5.45
N SER A 470 1.23 21.21 -6.61
CA SER A 470 1.31 22.52 -7.25
C SER A 470 1.33 22.41 -8.77
N GLU A 471 1.12 23.53 -9.47
CA GLU A 471 1.18 23.60 -10.92
C GLU A 471 2.53 23.08 -11.47
N GLY A 472 2.47 22.28 -12.53
CA GLY A 472 3.64 21.67 -13.18
C GLY A 472 4.16 20.39 -12.52
N ILE A 473 3.58 19.94 -11.40
CA ILE A 473 3.90 18.65 -10.79
C ILE A 473 2.81 17.65 -11.13
N ASN A 474 3.19 16.55 -11.78
CA ASN A 474 2.26 15.50 -12.19
C ASN A 474 2.86 14.14 -11.86
N ASP A 475 1.99 13.18 -11.53
CA ASP A 475 2.37 11.79 -11.34
C ASP A 475 1.38 10.86 -12.04
N THR A 476 1.88 9.88 -12.76
CA THR A 476 1.11 8.77 -13.29
C THR A 476 1.48 7.51 -12.52
N PHE A 477 0.50 6.86 -11.90
CA PHE A 477 0.64 5.65 -11.11
C PHE A 477 0.17 4.44 -11.91
N THR A 478 1.07 3.50 -12.15
CA THR A 478 0.83 2.27 -12.93
C THR A 478 1.26 1.04 -12.14
N ARG A 479 0.62 -0.11 -12.41
CA ARG A 479 0.95 -1.37 -11.75
C ARG A 479 0.82 -2.56 -12.70
N THR A 480 1.57 -3.62 -12.40
CA THR A 480 1.37 -4.95 -12.96
C THR A 480 1.28 -5.97 -11.84
N ASN A 481 0.54 -7.06 -12.04
CA ASN A 481 0.51 -8.15 -11.06
C ASN A 481 0.09 -9.47 -11.72
N TYR A 482 0.81 -10.54 -11.39
CA TYR A 482 0.34 -11.90 -11.69
C TYR A 482 0.62 -12.84 -10.51
N VAL A 483 -0.23 -13.85 -10.39
CA VAL A 483 -0.17 -14.84 -9.33
C VAL A 483 -0.25 -16.24 -9.93
N LEU A 484 0.66 -17.11 -9.50
CA LEU A 484 0.63 -18.54 -9.77
C LEU A 484 0.33 -19.26 -8.45
N GLY A 485 -0.48 -20.31 -8.50
CA GLY A 485 -0.76 -21.07 -7.30
C GLY A 485 -0.95 -22.55 -7.54
N ALA A 486 -0.66 -23.31 -6.50
CA ALA A 486 -0.92 -24.74 -6.39
C ALA A 486 -1.52 -25.05 -5.02
N GLY A 487 -2.38 -26.06 -4.98
CA GLY A 487 -3.02 -26.51 -3.74
C GLY A 487 -3.27 -28.00 -3.72
N CYS A 488 -3.34 -28.54 -2.53
CA CYS A 488 -3.67 -29.94 -2.29
C CYS A 488 -4.72 -30.03 -1.18
N GLN A 489 -5.83 -30.69 -1.45
CA GLN A 489 -6.89 -30.96 -0.50
C GLN A 489 -6.96 -32.45 -0.18
N PHE A 490 -7.17 -32.77 1.07
CA PHE A 490 -7.39 -34.12 1.60
C PHE A 490 -8.74 -34.17 2.33
N ASP A 491 -9.52 -35.21 2.05
CA ASP A 491 -10.83 -35.48 2.65
C ASP A 491 -10.78 -36.86 3.32
N PHE A 492 -11.20 -36.97 4.60
CA PHE A 492 -11.11 -38.17 5.44
C PHE A 492 -12.45 -38.56 6.04
#